data_dc16d7f70f12176f4534952d05b07c1c
#
_entry.id   dc16d7f70f12176f4534952d05b07c1c
#
_cell.length_a   1.000
_cell.length_b   1.000
_cell.length_c   1.000
_cell.angle_alpha   90.00
_cell.angle_beta   90.00
_cell.angle_gamma   90.00
#
_symmetry.space_group_name_H-M   'P 1'
#
loop_
_entity.id
_entity.type
_entity.pdbx_description
1 polymer ?
#
loop_
_entity_poly.entity_id
_entity_poly.type
_entity_poly.pdbx_seq_one_letter_code
_entity_poly.pdbx_strand_id
1 'polypeptide(L)'
;MEPSLLKQLKGHKNSITALHFSPNEHQIATSSLDNSVLLWDLRGCMRSYRFQGHDEAVMDVTFSPTGKYMASASRDKTVRLWVPTVTGSTGMFKAHSQTVRSVQFSPDSTKILTASDDKIVKLWSSEKHKFLASFVGHTNWVRCARISNDGSVIASSSDDKTTKLWSIDTAECIHTYKDQKGHGICLAWHPSGCYVAVGTSHGNVKLYDIRTHNLVQYYSIHSDAVTNVAFHPSGSYILTSSKDGKMKILDLLEGHPIFTLSGHTGGVNAVGFSPNGDSFATAGDDKLVFLWKTNFTELQNDENVPQNPVKTASQSSKISSKTATQDWSLSSVTSKYQVTIQKLEFRDNCNPIRYMIKRSASF
;
A
#
# COMPACT_ATOMS: atom_id res chain seq x y z
N MET A 1 -1.50 -13.09 -17.21
CA MET A 1 -2.79 -13.60 -16.67
C MET A 1 -3.40 -12.59 -15.70
N GLU A 2 -4.73 -12.64 -15.52
CA GLU A 2 -5.44 -11.69 -14.66
C GLU A 2 -5.33 -12.09 -13.18
N PRO A 3 -5.31 -11.11 -12.25
CA PRO A 3 -5.40 -11.40 -10.83
C PRO A 3 -6.67 -12.18 -10.49
N SER A 4 -6.59 -13.12 -9.57
CA SER A 4 -7.75 -13.95 -9.19
C SER A 4 -8.03 -13.87 -7.70
N LEU A 5 -9.30 -13.81 -7.31
CA LEU A 5 -9.71 -13.81 -5.91
C LEU A 5 -9.50 -15.22 -5.33
N LEU A 6 -8.64 -15.32 -4.30
CA LEU A 6 -8.36 -16.56 -3.60
C LEU A 6 -9.36 -16.79 -2.46
N LYS A 7 -9.53 -15.80 -1.61
CA LYS A 7 -10.32 -15.94 -0.38
C LYS A 7 -10.92 -14.61 0.07
N GLN A 8 -12.02 -14.73 0.82
CA GLN A 8 -12.68 -13.65 1.52
C GLN A 8 -12.65 -13.92 3.02
N LEU A 9 -12.15 -12.95 3.81
CA LEU A 9 -12.03 -13.06 5.25
C LEU A 9 -13.05 -12.12 5.91
N LYS A 10 -13.82 -12.65 6.86
CA LYS A 10 -14.86 -11.91 7.59
C LYS A 10 -14.65 -12.06 9.09
N GLY A 11 -14.59 -10.94 9.83
CA GLY A 11 -14.41 -10.96 11.29
C GLY A 11 -14.51 -9.61 11.96
N HIS A 12 -14.13 -8.52 11.29
CA HIS A 12 -14.29 -7.17 11.83
C HIS A 12 -15.75 -6.74 11.95
N LYS A 13 -16.05 -5.95 12.97
CA LYS A 13 -17.40 -5.43 13.23
C LYS A 13 -17.64 -4.06 12.59
N ASN A 14 -16.57 -3.37 12.21
CA ASN A 14 -16.60 -2.06 11.57
C ASN A 14 -15.58 -1.97 10.43
N SER A 15 -15.55 -0.84 9.73
CA SER A 15 -14.64 -0.54 8.62
C SER A 15 -13.19 -0.87 8.98
N ILE A 16 -12.49 -1.50 8.05
CA ILE A 16 -11.07 -1.80 8.18
C ILE A 16 -10.29 -0.58 7.73
N THR A 17 -9.26 -0.20 8.49
CA THR A 17 -8.47 1.02 8.26
C THR A 17 -7.14 0.75 7.60
N ALA A 18 -6.45 -0.32 8.01
CA ALA A 18 -5.16 -0.72 7.44
C ALA A 18 -4.99 -2.24 7.43
N LEU A 19 -4.07 -2.71 6.61
CA LEU A 19 -3.63 -4.10 6.57
C LEU A 19 -2.12 -4.18 6.34
N HIS A 20 -1.51 -5.24 6.87
CA HIS A 20 -0.10 -5.52 6.63
C HIS A 20 0.15 -7.03 6.61
N PHE A 21 0.94 -7.50 5.64
CA PHE A 21 1.41 -8.88 5.59
C PHE A 21 2.54 -9.10 6.59
N SER A 22 2.59 -10.29 7.17
CA SER A 22 3.75 -10.69 7.95
C SER A 22 4.94 -11.02 7.03
N PRO A 23 6.18 -10.82 7.49
CA PRO A 23 7.37 -11.13 6.68
C PRO A 23 7.48 -12.60 6.27
N ASN A 24 6.86 -13.52 7.02
CA ASN A 24 6.83 -14.95 6.72
C ASN A 24 5.65 -15.36 5.81
N GLU A 25 4.85 -14.41 5.31
CA GLU A 25 3.72 -14.59 4.37
C GLU A 25 2.55 -15.43 4.89
N HIS A 26 2.64 -15.94 6.09
CA HIS A 26 1.62 -16.84 6.65
C HIS A 26 0.50 -16.10 7.37
N GLN A 27 0.67 -14.81 7.62
CA GLN A 27 -0.29 -14.03 8.41
C GLN A 27 -0.55 -12.66 7.78
N ILE A 28 -1.75 -12.15 8.00
CA ILE A 28 -2.14 -10.77 7.70
C ILE A 28 -2.66 -10.15 8.99
N ALA A 29 -2.19 -8.98 9.33
CA ALA A 29 -2.76 -8.13 10.37
C ALA A 29 -3.68 -7.09 9.75
N THR A 30 -4.83 -6.85 10.38
CA THR A 30 -5.78 -5.81 9.96
C THR A 30 -6.23 -5.01 11.16
N SER A 31 -6.30 -3.69 11.01
CA SER A 31 -6.83 -2.75 12.01
C SER A 31 -8.21 -2.24 11.60
N SER A 32 -9.02 -1.85 12.57
CA SER A 32 -10.39 -1.42 12.31
C SER A 32 -10.88 -0.33 13.26
N LEU A 33 -11.93 0.36 12.80
CA LEU A 33 -12.72 1.29 13.62
C LEU A 33 -13.51 0.58 14.74
N ASP A 34 -13.45 -0.77 14.82
CA ASP A 34 -14.02 -1.56 15.94
C ASP A 34 -13.06 -1.65 17.15
N ASN A 35 -12.01 -0.82 17.21
CA ASN A 35 -10.99 -0.75 18.26
C ASN A 35 -10.13 -2.02 18.39
N SER A 36 -10.17 -2.91 17.41
CA SER A 36 -9.42 -4.16 17.45
C SER A 36 -8.46 -4.31 16.28
N VAL A 37 -7.45 -5.14 16.51
CA VAL A 37 -6.58 -5.70 15.47
C VAL A 37 -6.93 -7.17 15.32
N LEU A 38 -7.10 -7.64 14.08
CA LEU A 38 -7.24 -9.07 13.79
C LEU A 38 -5.97 -9.56 13.11
N LEU A 39 -5.50 -10.70 13.56
CA LEU A 39 -4.42 -11.46 12.95
C LEU A 39 -5.05 -12.67 12.27
N TRP A 40 -4.88 -12.79 10.97
CA TRP A 40 -5.37 -13.89 10.15
C TRP A 40 -4.24 -14.85 9.83
N ASP A 41 -4.35 -16.10 10.20
CA ASP A 41 -3.43 -17.17 9.77
C ASP A 41 -3.94 -17.71 8.43
N LEU A 42 -3.13 -17.56 7.39
CA LEU A 42 -3.47 -17.98 6.03
C LEU A 42 -3.27 -19.47 5.79
N ARG A 43 -2.63 -20.18 6.74
CA ARG A 43 -2.38 -21.63 6.68
C ARG A 43 -3.60 -22.43 7.11
N GLY A 44 -3.85 -23.53 6.43
CA GLY A 44 -4.86 -24.51 6.83
C GLY A 44 -6.26 -23.96 7.04
N CYS A 45 -6.82 -24.15 8.22
CA CYS A 45 -8.21 -23.79 8.55
C CYS A 45 -8.47 -22.31 8.80
N MET A 46 -7.53 -21.43 8.46
CA MET A 46 -7.65 -19.98 8.58
C MET A 46 -8.23 -19.52 9.94
N ARG A 47 -7.40 -19.52 10.93
CA ARG A 47 -7.76 -18.99 12.24
C ARG A 47 -7.55 -17.49 12.28
N SER A 48 -8.42 -16.77 12.98
CA SER A 48 -8.25 -15.36 13.29
C SER A 48 -8.11 -15.17 14.78
N TYR A 49 -7.17 -14.33 15.16
CA TYR A 49 -6.94 -13.94 16.55
C TYR A 49 -7.26 -12.46 16.71
N ARG A 50 -8.10 -12.12 17.69
CA ARG A 50 -8.51 -10.75 17.97
C ARG A 50 -7.72 -10.16 19.13
N PHE A 51 -7.00 -9.09 18.85
CA PHE A 51 -6.29 -8.30 19.85
C PHE A 51 -7.14 -7.09 20.23
N GLN A 52 -7.48 -7.00 21.50
CA GLN A 52 -8.25 -5.92 22.10
C GLN A 52 -7.40 -5.20 23.14
N GLY A 53 -7.58 -3.91 23.29
CA GLY A 53 -6.85 -3.10 24.26
C GLY A 53 -6.91 -1.61 23.96
N HIS A 54 -6.99 -1.21 22.67
CA HIS A 54 -7.23 0.19 22.34
C HIS A 54 -8.62 0.63 22.78
N ASP A 55 -8.71 1.84 23.34
CA ASP A 55 -9.96 2.42 23.80
C ASP A 55 -10.77 3.03 22.65
N GLU A 56 -10.07 3.47 21.58
CA GLU A 56 -10.66 4.05 20.39
C GLU A 56 -10.17 3.35 19.10
N ALA A 57 -10.71 3.80 17.97
CA ALA A 57 -10.45 3.23 16.64
C ALA A 57 -8.96 3.07 16.35
N VAL A 58 -8.59 1.90 15.85
CA VAL A 58 -7.23 1.61 15.39
C VAL A 58 -7.09 2.09 13.96
N MET A 59 -6.10 2.95 13.70
CA MET A 59 -5.92 3.64 12.44
C MET A 59 -4.92 2.94 11.51
N ASP A 60 -3.87 2.34 12.07
CA ASP A 60 -2.82 1.67 11.30
C ASP A 60 -2.27 0.47 12.06
N VAL A 61 -1.73 -0.52 11.34
CA VAL A 61 -1.08 -1.71 11.88
C VAL A 61 0.08 -2.11 10.99
N THR A 62 1.19 -2.51 11.61
CA THR A 62 2.37 -2.98 10.89
C THR A 62 3.06 -4.12 11.64
N PHE A 63 3.69 -5.04 10.90
CA PHE A 63 4.63 -6.02 11.46
C PHE A 63 6.03 -5.43 11.51
N SER A 64 6.81 -5.87 12.49
CA SER A 64 8.25 -5.69 12.43
C SER A 64 8.85 -6.54 11.30
N PRO A 65 9.92 -6.08 10.61
CA PRO A 65 10.61 -6.88 9.60
C PRO A 65 11.09 -8.25 10.10
N THR A 66 11.37 -8.38 11.39
CA THR A 66 11.70 -9.68 12.00
C THR A 66 10.48 -10.60 12.24
N GLY A 67 9.26 -10.10 12.10
CA GLY A 67 8.03 -10.83 12.39
C GLY A 67 7.75 -11.07 13.87
N LYS A 68 8.62 -10.61 14.78
CA LYS A 68 8.48 -10.84 16.23
C LYS A 68 7.38 -10.00 16.86
N TYR A 69 7.14 -8.81 16.35
CA TYR A 69 6.20 -7.84 16.91
C TYR A 69 5.27 -7.28 15.82
N MET A 70 4.11 -6.85 16.28
CA MET A 70 3.21 -5.97 15.54
C MET A 70 3.06 -4.66 16.30
N ALA A 71 2.92 -3.54 15.62
CA ALA A 71 2.56 -2.26 16.20
C ALA A 71 1.21 -1.80 15.66
N SER A 72 0.39 -1.21 16.49
CA SER A 72 -0.88 -0.57 16.12
C SER A 72 -0.95 0.85 16.63
N ALA A 73 -1.49 1.75 15.80
CA ALA A 73 -1.71 3.16 16.09
C ALA A 73 -3.20 3.45 16.23
N SER A 74 -3.60 4.26 17.20
CA SER A 74 -5.01 4.49 17.48
C SER A 74 -5.35 5.97 17.70
N ARG A 75 -6.65 6.25 17.62
CA ARG A 75 -7.23 7.54 18.00
C ARG A 75 -7.05 7.84 19.48
N ASP A 76 -6.89 6.82 20.32
CA ASP A 76 -6.61 6.97 21.76
C ASP A 76 -5.24 7.60 22.06
N LYS A 77 -4.50 8.05 21.02
CA LYS A 77 -3.19 8.73 21.10
C LYS A 77 -2.04 7.81 21.50
N THR A 78 -2.29 6.50 21.56
CA THR A 78 -1.32 5.49 21.94
C THR A 78 -0.86 4.64 20.77
N VAL A 79 0.30 4.05 20.92
CA VAL A 79 0.80 2.94 20.13
C VAL A 79 0.89 1.72 21.01
N ARG A 80 0.38 0.59 20.54
CA ARG A 80 0.50 -0.70 21.21
C ARG A 80 1.38 -1.65 20.42
N LEU A 81 2.16 -2.42 21.15
CA LEU A 81 2.99 -3.48 20.60
C LEU A 81 2.39 -4.83 21.00
N TRP A 82 2.37 -5.75 20.07
CA TRP A 82 1.78 -7.06 20.21
C TRP A 82 2.77 -8.12 19.75
N VAL A 83 2.78 -9.25 20.44
CA VAL A 83 3.42 -10.47 19.90
C VAL A 83 2.37 -11.18 19.04
N PRO A 84 2.67 -11.53 17.77
CA PRO A 84 1.72 -12.20 16.88
C PRO A 84 1.50 -13.67 17.25
N THR A 85 1.17 -13.93 18.50
CA THR A 85 0.83 -15.22 19.10
C THR A 85 -0.49 -15.10 19.84
N VAL A 86 -1.05 -16.21 20.28
CA VAL A 86 -2.40 -16.30 20.87
C VAL A 86 -2.61 -15.42 22.13
N THR A 87 -1.57 -14.98 22.82
CA THR A 87 -1.70 -14.52 24.21
C THR A 87 -1.31 -13.08 24.50
N GLY A 88 -0.97 -12.19 23.47
CA GLY A 88 -0.63 -11.05 24.13
C GLY A 88 -0.20 -9.72 23.61
N SER A 89 -0.65 -8.73 24.34
CA SER A 89 -0.09 -7.38 24.37
C SER A 89 1.22 -7.39 25.17
N THR A 90 2.26 -6.77 24.62
CA THR A 90 3.57 -6.66 25.29
C THR A 90 3.87 -5.25 25.81
N GLY A 91 3.30 -4.22 25.22
CA GLY A 91 3.58 -2.86 25.63
C GLY A 91 2.63 -1.82 25.03
N MET A 92 2.48 -0.72 25.74
CA MET A 92 1.74 0.44 25.32
C MET A 92 2.50 1.70 25.71
N PHE A 93 2.51 2.69 24.86
CA PHE A 93 3.02 4.02 25.18
C PHE A 93 2.18 5.13 24.54
N LYS A 94 2.05 6.24 25.25
CA LYS A 94 1.40 7.44 24.72
C LYS A 94 2.36 8.15 23.76
N ALA A 95 2.08 8.02 22.45
CA ALA A 95 2.98 8.54 21.43
C ALA A 95 2.75 10.04 21.17
N HIS A 96 1.51 10.47 21.14
CA HIS A 96 1.15 11.82 20.68
C HIS A 96 0.09 12.46 21.55
N SER A 97 -0.14 13.76 21.33
CA SER A 97 -1.21 14.52 21.99
C SER A 97 -2.55 14.40 21.29
N GLN A 98 -2.56 13.94 20.04
CA GLN A 98 -3.74 13.71 19.20
C GLN A 98 -3.71 12.31 18.59
N THR A 99 -4.72 11.99 17.73
CA THR A 99 -4.82 10.73 16.99
C THR A 99 -3.50 10.32 16.34
N VAL A 100 -3.06 9.09 16.55
CA VAL A 100 -1.96 8.51 15.79
C VAL A 100 -2.52 7.88 14.52
N ARG A 101 -2.12 8.42 13.36
CA ARG A 101 -2.64 8.02 12.04
C ARG A 101 -1.87 6.90 11.40
N SER A 102 -0.57 6.87 11.60
CA SER A 102 0.31 5.94 10.92
C SER A 102 1.40 5.46 11.86
N VAL A 103 1.76 4.18 11.73
CA VAL A 103 2.86 3.54 12.44
C VAL A 103 3.64 2.65 11.49
N GLN A 104 4.98 2.66 11.62
CA GLN A 104 5.85 1.78 10.87
C GLN A 104 7.10 1.43 11.69
N PHE A 105 7.56 0.18 11.58
CA PHE A 105 8.90 -0.19 12.04
C PHE A 105 9.96 0.25 11.03
N SER A 106 11.14 0.59 11.52
CA SER A 106 12.33 0.73 10.67
C SER A 106 12.75 -0.62 10.08
N PRO A 107 13.49 -0.62 8.96
CA PRO A 107 13.94 -1.86 8.30
C PRO A 107 14.75 -2.78 9.22
N ASP A 108 15.51 -2.21 10.16
CA ASP A 108 16.30 -2.91 11.17
C ASP A 108 15.48 -3.37 12.39
N SER A 109 14.18 -3.06 12.45
CA SER A 109 13.26 -3.34 13.57
C SER A 109 13.61 -2.63 14.88
N THR A 110 14.59 -1.74 14.93
CA THR A 110 15.06 -1.08 16.16
C THR A 110 14.25 0.15 16.54
N LYS A 111 13.59 0.77 15.55
CA LYS A 111 12.84 2.02 15.70
C LYS A 111 11.39 1.87 15.25
N ILE A 112 10.52 2.73 15.78
CA ILE A 112 9.13 2.88 15.38
C ILE A 112 8.89 4.32 15.00
N LEU A 113 8.38 4.53 13.78
CA LEU A 113 7.94 5.82 13.28
C LEU A 113 6.45 5.98 13.51
N THR A 114 6.01 7.16 13.95
CA THR A 114 4.59 7.50 14.14
C THR A 114 4.27 8.86 13.56
N ALA A 115 3.09 8.98 12.93
CA ALA A 115 2.56 10.25 12.43
C ALA A 115 1.19 10.54 13.04
N SER A 116 0.90 11.81 13.31
CA SER A 116 -0.28 12.20 14.08
C SER A 116 -0.96 13.47 13.59
N ASP A 117 -2.22 13.62 14.02
CA ASP A 117 -3.02 14.83 13.89
C ASP A 117 -2.44 16.00 14.71
N ASP A 118 -1.46 15.77 15.63
CA ASP A 118 -0.73 16.82 16.32
C ASP A 118 0.34 17.51 15.43
N LYS A 119 0.36 17.19 14.12
CA LYS A 119 1.23 17.79 13.09
C LYS A 119 2.69 17.39 13.18
N ILE A 120 3.01 16.40 14.01
CA ILE A 120 4.39 15.96 14.30
C ILE A 120 4.55 14.51 13.85
N VAL A 121 5.72 14.21 13.30
CA VAL A 121 6.21 12.84 13.10
C VAL A 121 7.23 12.56 14.21
N LYS A 122 7.14 11.41 14.86
CA LYS A 122 8.05 11.03 15.95
C LYS A 122 8.67 9.68 15.71
N LEU A 123 9.90 9.52 16.21
CA LEU A 123 10.68 8.29 16.18
C LEU A 123 10.89 7.79 17.60
N TRP A 124 10.71 6.48 17.80
CA TRP A 124 10.75 5.80 19.08
C TRP A 124 11.66 4.59 19.03
N SER A 125 12.29 4.21 20.12
CA SER A 125 12.95 2.93 20.25
C SER A 125 11.91 1.80 20.38
N SER A 126 12.04 0.74 19.57
CA SER A 126 11.11 -0.40 19.61
C SER A 126 11.22 -1.22 20.89
N GLU A 127 12.42 -1.36 21.46
CA GLU A 127 12.65 -2.15 22.67
C GLU A 127 12.29 -1.41 23.95
N LYS A 128 12.74 -0.15 24.06
CA LYS A 128 12.61 0.63 25.31
C LYS A 128 11.37 1.54 25.32
N HIS A 129 10.65 1.64 24.19
CA HIS A 129 9.52 2.56 23.98
C HIS A 129 9.86 4.02 24.33
N LYS A 130 11.15 4.39 24.21
CA LYS A 130 11.64 5.73 24.51
C LYS A 130 11.60 6.60 23.28
N PHE A 131 11.26 7.86 23.49
CA PHE A 131 11.34 8.90 22.47
C PHE A 131 12.79 9.07 21.99
N LEU A 132 12.99 9.16 20.67
CA LEU A 132 14.30 9.37 20.05
C LEU A 132 14.37 10.73 19.36
N ALA A 133 13.43 11.04 18.46
CA ALA A 133 13.44 12.27 17.68
C ALA A 133 12.03 12.72 17.31
N SER A 134 11.87 14.02 17.00
CA SER A 134 10.65 14.59 16.44
C SER A 134 10.95 15.42 15.20
N PHE A 135 10.12 15.28 14.19
CA PHE A 135 10.20 16.01 12.92
C PHE A 135 9.05 17.01 12.87
N VAL A 136 9.40 18.28 13.11
CA VAL A 136 8.44 19.37 13.24
C VAL A 136 8.55 20.29 12.02
N GLY A 137 7.42 20.63 11.41
CA GLY A 137 7.39 21.52 10.25
C GLY A 137 6.16 21.39 9.36
N HIS A 138 5.31 20.39 9.60
CA HIS A 138 3.97 20.38 9.03
C HIS A 138 3.05 21.36 9.78
N THR A 139 2.16 22.01 9.04
CA THR A 139 1.23 22.99 9.61
C THR A 139 -0.17 22.44 9.86
N ASN A 140 -0.45 21.22 9.36
CA ASN A 140 -1.71 20.51 9.55
C ASN A 140 -1.47 19.01 9.85
N TRP A 141 -2.53 18.22 9.99
CA TRP A 141 -2.52 16.81 10.32
C TRP A 141 -1.59 16.01 9.41
N VAL A 142 -0.72 15.18 9.99
CA VAL A 142 0.12 14.26 9.22
C VAL A 142 -0.64 12.95 9.04
N ARG A 143 -0.97 12.62 7.80
CA ARG A 143 -1.78 11.45 7.45
C ARG A 143 -0.98 10.17 7.43
N CYS A 144 0.22 10.24 6.86
CA CYS A 144 1.08 9.07 6.68
C CYS A 144 2.55 9.48 6.81
N ALA A 145 3.36 8.61 7.39
CA ALA A 145 4.81 8.72 7.35
C ALA A 145 5.42 7.34 7.13
N ARG A 146 6.45 7.25 6.30
CA ARG A 146 7.14 5.99 5.95
C ARG A 146 8.66 6.21 5.92
N ILE A 147 9.39 5.24 6.47
CA ILE A 147 10.87 5.19 6.44
C ILE A 147 11.32 4.55 5.13
N SER A 148 12.38 5.08 4.55
CA SER A 148 13.03 4.50 3.37
C SER A 148 13.60 3.10 3.65
N ASN A 149 13.81 2.31 2.61
CA ASN A 149 14.29 0.93 2.75
C ASN A 149 15.71 0.82 3.32
N ASP A 150 16.52 1.87 3.15
CA ASP A 150 17.85 1.99 3.73
C ASP A 150 17.85 2.53 5.18
N GLY A 151 16.69 3.00 5.66
CA GLY A 151 16.53 3.53 7.00
C GLY A 151 17.10 4.94 7.22
N SER A 152 17.45 5.68 6.18
CA SER A 152 18.09 7.01 6.28
C SER A 152 17.13 8.19 6.19
N VAL A 153 16.04 8.05 5.43
CA VAL A 153 15.09 9.12 5.12
C VAL A 153 13.68 8.76 5.53
N ILE A 154 12.93 9.74 5.99
CA ILE A 154 11.48 9.64 6.24
C ILE A 154 10.76 10.48 5.18
N ALA A 155 9.71 9.91 4.59
CA ALA A 155 8.72 10.66 3.82
C ALA A 155 7.45 10.82 4.66
N SER A 156 6.86 12.02 4.69
CA SER A 156 5.59 12.29 5.38
C SER A 156 4.65 13.11 4.51
N SER A 157 3.36 12.79 4.56
CA SER A 157 2.29 13.51 3.85
C SER A 157 1.28 14.10 4.83
N SER A 158 0.79 15.30 4.52
CA SER A 158 -0.07 16.06 5.42
C SER A 158 -1.20 16.79 4.69
N ASP A 159 -2.25 17.10 5.47
CA ASP A 159 -3.36 17.94 5.05
C ASP A 159 -2.95 19.40 4.77
N ASP A 160 -1.70 19.79 5.08
CA ASP A 160 -1.13 21.07 4.69
C ASP A 160 -0.77 21.15 3.20
N LYS A 161 -1.13 20.13 2.41
CA LYS A 161 -0.84 19.98 0.98
C LYS A 161 0.66 19.85 0.69
N THR A 162 1.44 19.40 1.66
CA THR A 162 2.85 19.14 1.45
C THR A 162 3.21 17.67 1.72
N THR A 163 4.18 17.19 0.98
CA THR A 163 4.93 15.97 1.29
C THR A 163 6.35 16.38 1.61
N LYS A 164 6.86 15.97 2.76
CA LYS A 164 8.20 16.35 3.23
C LYS A 164 9.10 15.14 3.33
N LEU A 165 10.37 15.35 3.01
CA LEU A 165 11.47 14.41 3.25
C LEU A 165 12.29 14.91 4.43
N TRP A 166 12.66 13.98 5.31
CA TRP A 166 13.41 14.27 6.52
C TRP A 166 14.62 13.35 6.64
N SER A 167 15.75 13.88 7.08
CA SER A 167 16.90 13.08 7.48
C SER A 167 16.67 12.50 8.87
N ILE A 168 16.87 11.20 9.04
CA ILE A 168 16.73 10.54 10.35
C ILE A 168 17.85 10.97 11.30
N ASP A 169 19.05 11.19 10.78
CA ASP A 169 20.21 11.50 11.60
C ASP A 169 20.20 12.94 12.13
N THR A 170 19.82 13.92 11.29
CA THR A 170 19.80 15.33 11.68
C THR A 170 18.44 15.80 12.18
N ALA A 171 17.38 15.02 11.93
CA ALA A 171 15.97 15.39 12.17
C ALA A 171 15.51 16.65 11.41
N GLU A 172 16.23 17.03 10.36
CA GLU A 172 15.94 18.21 9.54
C GLU A 172 15.12 17.86 8.29
N CYS A 173 14.35 18.82 7.78
CA CYS A 173 13.63 18.69 6.53
C CYS A 173 14.58 18.88 5.35
N ILE A 174 14.78 17.80 4.57
CA ILE A 174 15.62 17.82 3.38
C ILE A 174 14.93 18.54 2.23
N HIS A 175 13.64 18.20 2.00
CA HIS A 175 12.89 18.76 0.88
C HIS A 175 11.39 18.81 1.18
N THR A 176 10.69 19.73 0.49
CA THR A 176 9.22 19.89 0.60
C THR A 176 8.59 19.95 -0.78
N TYR A 177 7.81 18.93 -1.11
CA TYR A 177 6.95 18.93 -2.30
C TYR A 177 5.62 19.60 -1.96
N LYS A 178 5.24 20.62 -2.72
CA LYS A 178 3.94 21.31 -2.55
C LYS A 178 2.94 20.82 -3.57
N ASP A 179 1.74 20.51 -3.13
CA ASP A 179 0.62 20.14 -3.98
C ASP A 179 -0.39 21.31 -4.06
N GLN A 180 -0.80 21.67 -5.27
CA GLN A 180 -1.76 22.75 -5.46
C GLN A 180 -3.22 22.26 -5.36
N LYS A 181 -3.49 21.02 -5.78
CA LYS A 181 -4.86 20.52 -5.99
C LYS A 181 -5.38 19.59 -4.91
N GLY A 182 -4.53 19.10 -4.00
CA GLY A 182 -4.97 18.13 -3.00
C GLY A 182 -3.96 17.97 -1.89
N HIS A 183 -4.23 17.10 -0.95
CA HIS A 183 -3.28 16.70 0.08
C HIS A 183 -2.94 15.22 -0.05
N GLY A 184 -1.75 14.83 0.37
CA GLY A 184 -1.31 13.44 0.39
C GLY A 184 -1.97 12.68 1.55
N ILE A 185 -2.59 11.55 1.24
CA ILE A 185 -3.24 10.67 2.23
C ILE A 185 -2.33 9.52 2.61
N CYS A 186 -1.68 8.92 1.65
CA CYS A 186 -0.85 7.73 1.82
C CYS A 186 0.48 7.86 1.08
N LEU A 187 1.46 7.09 1.53
CA LEU A 187 2.81 7.05 1.00
C LEU A 187 3.30 5.62 0.87
N ALA A 188 4.07 5.34 -0.17
CA ALA A 188 4.83 4.11 -0.30
C ALA A 188 6.20 4.39 -0.90
N TRP A 189 7.21 3.70 -0.39
CA TRP A 189 8.55 3.69 -0.95
C TRP A 189 8.67 2.63 -2.03
N HIS A 190 9.29 2.99 -3.14
CA HIS A 190 9.68 2.02 -4.16
C HIS A 190 10.78 1.09 -3.60
N PRO A 191 10.81 -0.20 -3.96
CA PRO A 191 11.83 -1.14 -3.47
C PRO A 191 13.28 -0.69 -3.70
N SER A 192 13.56 0.06 -4.79
CA SER A 192 14.89 0.62 -5.04
C SER A 192 15.32 1.74 -4.08
N GLY A 193 14.40 2.28 -3.25
CA GLY A 193 14.66 3.42 -2.38
C GLY A 193 14.76 4.78 -3.08
N CYS A 194 14.70 4.84 -4.42
CA CYS A 194 14.87 6.08 -5.19
C CYS A 194 13.59 6.87 -5.42
N TYR A 195 12.43 6.23 -5.30
CA TYR A 195 11.14 6.85 -5.61
C TYR A 195 10.15 6.72 -4.46
N VAL A 196 9.27 7.73 -4.34
CA VAL A 196 8.13 7.73 -3.41
C VAL A 196 6.85 7.96 -4.18
N ALA A 197 5.87 7.08 -3.99
CA ALA A 197 4.53 7.26 -4.47
C ALA A 197 3.66 7.93 -3.39
N VAL A 198 2.86 8.90 -3.79
CA VAL A 198 1.95 9.65 -2.91
C VAL A 198 0.54 9.56 -3.49
N GLY A 199 -0.37 8.94 -2.75
CA GLY A 199 -1.80 8.96 -3.07
C GLY A 199 -2.47 10.20 -2.50
N THR A 200 -3.28 10.88 -3.32
CA THR A 200 -3.88 12.18 -2.99
C THR A 200 -5.38 12.10 -2.77
N SER A 201 -5.92 13.11 -2.11
CA SER A 201 -7.37 13.28 -1.86
C SER A 201 -8.20 13.52 -3.11
N HIS A 202 -7.57 13.77 -4.26
CA HIS A 202 -8.25 14.03 -5.53
C HIS A 202 -8.15 12.85 -6.51
N GLY A 203 -7.92 11.63 -6.03
CA GLY A 203 -7.89 10.43 -6.87
C GLY A 203 -6.62 10.26 -7.70
N ASN A 204 -5.57 11.01 -7.40
CA ASN A 204 -4.33 10.99 -8.17
C ASN A 204 -3.22 10.28 -7.39
N VAL A 205 -2.30 9.66 -8.12
CA VAL A 205 -1.05 9.13 -7.57
C VAL A 205 0.10 9.89 -8.23
N LYS A 206 1.03 10.37 -7.39
CA LYS A 206 2.24 11.10 -7.80
C LYS A 206 3.47 10.29 -7.46
N LEU A 207 4.38 10.14 -8.40
CA LEU A 207 5.66 9.48 -8.21
C LEU A 207 6.78 10.52 -8.24
N TYR A 208 7.51 10.66 -7.14
CA TYR A 208 8.64 11.57 -7.00
C TYR A 208 9.96 10.81 -6.99
N ASP A 209 10.95 11.31 -7.73
CA ASP A 209 12.36 10.92 -7.57
C ASP A 209 12.97 11.73 -6.42
N ILE A 210 13.55 11.04 -5.44
CA ILE A 210 14.10 11.66 -4.24
C ILE A 210 15.48 12.27 -4.50
N ARG A 211 16.23 11.74 -5.45
CA ARG A 211 17.59 12.20 -5.78
C ARG A 211 17.58 13.52 -6.54
N THR A 212 16.61 13.67 -7.46
CA THR A 212 16.46 14.86 -8.28
C THR A 212 15.41 15.83 -7.75
N HIS A 213 14.62 15.40 -6.75
CA HIS A 213 13.48 16.11 -6.19
C HIS A 213 12.41 16.52 -7.21
N ASN A 214 12.29 15.74 -8.30
CA ASN A 214 11.33 16.01 -9.37
C ASN A 214 10.12 15.07 -9.31
N LEU A 215 8.98 15.56 -9.80
CA LEU A 215 7.84 14.72 -10.11
C LEU A 215 8.14 13.95 -11.40
N VAL A 216 8.23 12.61 -11.31
CA VAL A 216 8.51 11.73 -12.45
C VAL A 216 7.23 11.38 -13.18
N GLN A 217 6.17 11.03 -12.43
CA GLN A 217 4.93 10.55 -13.02
C GLN A 217 3.73 11.06 -12.23
N TYR A 218 2.65 11.33 -12.98
CA TYR A 218 1.36 11.75 -12.44
C TYR A 218 0.25 10.88 -13.04
N TYR A 219 -0.45 10.15 -12.20
CA TYR A 219 -1.55 9.28 -12.59
C TYR A 219 -2.88 9.83 -12.08
N SER A 220 -3.79 10.20 -12.99
CA SER A 220 -5.18 10.54 -12.66
C SER A 220 -6.06 9.33 -12.93
N ILE A 221 -6.27 8.50 -11.93
CA ILE A 221 -6.79 7.14 -12.12
C ILE A 221 -8.08 6.84 -11.37
N HIS A 222 -8.32 7.51 -10.26
CA HIS A 222 -9.51 7.31 -9.44
C HIS A 222 -10.43 8.52 -9.49
N SER A 223 -11.73 8.30 -9.28
CA SER A 223 -12.74 9.36 -9.21
C SER A 223 -12.88 9.98 -7.83
N ASP A 224 -12.31 9.33 -6.81
CA ASP A 224 -12.32 9.78 -5.41
C ASP A 224 -10.95 9.56 -4.77
N ALA A 225 -10.79 9.95 -3.52
CA ALA A 225 -9.54 9.93 -2.77
C ALA A 225 -8.83 8.57 -2.83
N VAL A 226 -7.53 8.58 -3.13
CA VAL A 226 -6.64 7.41 -3.02
C VAL A 226 -6.36 7.18 -1.54
N THR A 227 -6.80 6.05 -1.03
CA THR A 227 -6.71 5.70 0.39
C THR A 227 -5.39 5.04 0.75
N ASN A 228 -4.89 4.18 -0.14
CA ASN A 228 -3.62 3.49 0.07
C ASN A 228 -2.92 3.19 -1.26
N VAL A 229 -1.59 3.06 -1.19
CA VAL A 229 -0.70 2.73 -2.30
C VAL A 229 0.32 1.71 -1.82
N ALA A 230 0.58 0.68 -2.62
CA ALA A 230 1.59 -0.34 -2.32
C ALA A 230 2.38 -0.69 -3.58
N PHE A 231 3.70 -0.76 -3.48
CA PHE A 231 4.55 -1.28 -4.56
C PHE A 231 4.62 -2.80 -4.49
N HIS A 232 4.65 -3.41 -5.66
CA HIS A 232 5.03 -4.81 -5.79
C HIS A 232 6.54 -4.95 -5.47
N PRO A 233 6.98 -6.06 -4.85
CA PRO A 233 8.39 -6.26 -4.50
C PRO A 233 9.37 -6.19 -5.69
N SER A 234 8.93 -6.52 -6.91
CA SER A 234 9.75 -6.34 -8.12
C SER A 234 10.03 -4.87 -8.48
N GLY A 235 9.24 -3.93 -7.93
CA GLY A 235 9.28 -2.52 -8.30
C GLY A 235 8.56 -2.17 -9.60
N SER A 236 8.05 -3.13 -10.36
CA SER A 236 7.43 -2.86 -11.67
C SER A 236 5.97 -2.40 -11.59
N TYR A 237 5.27 -2.77 -10.50
CA TYR A 237 3.84 -2.52 -10.38
C TYR A 237 3.49 -1.72 -9.12
N ILE A 238 2.43 -0.92 -9.21
CA ILE A 238 1.78 -0.22 -8.09
C ILE A 238 0.34 -0.69 -7.98
N LEU A 239 -0.08 -1.08 -6.78
CA LEU A 239 -1.45 -1.33 -6.40
C LEU A 239 -1.98 -0.10 -5.67
N THR A 240 -3.16 0.37 -6.08
CA THR A 240 -3.82 1.54 -5.48
C THR A 240 -5.24 1.18 -5.05
N SER A 241 -5.70 1.77 -3.97
CA SER A 241 -7.09 1.70 -3.52
C SER A 241 -7.70 3.08 -3.38
N SER A 242 -9.02 3.16 -3.50
CA SER A 242 -9.73 4.42 -3.42
C SER A 242 -11.08 4.30 -2.72
N LYS A 243 -11.58 5.45 -2.27
CA LYS A 243 -12.94 5.60 -1.78
C LYS A 243 -14.01 5.37 -2.85
N ASP A 244 -13.63 5.36 -4.13
CA ASP A 244 -14.53 5.01 -5.25
C ASP A 244 -14.87 3.51 -5.30
N GLY A 245 -14.40 2.70 -4.34
CA GLY A 245 -14.64 1.26 -4.25
C GLY A 245 -13.80 0.41 -5.22
N LYS A 246 -12.90 1.02 -5.97
CA LYS A 246 -12.06 0.35 -6.96
C LYS A 246 -10.61 0.23 -6.47
N MET A 247 -9.95 -0.80 -6.99
CA MET A 247 -8.53 -1.00 -6.86
C MET A 247 -7.93 -1.04 -8.27
N LYS A 248 -6.76 -0.45 -8.45
CA LYS A 248 -6.09 -0.45 -9.75
C LYS A 248 -4.65 -0.89 -9.60
N ILE A 249 -4.21 -1.68 -10.58
CA ILE A 249 -2.81 -2.10 -10.71
C ILE A 249 -2.24 -1.35 -11.91
N LEU A 250 -1.17 -0.60 -11.65
CA LEU A 250 -0.46 0.19 -12.65
C LEU A 250 0.87 -0.47 -12.97
N ASP A 251 1.25 -0.44 -14.23
CA ASP A 251 2.61 -0.71 -14.67
C ASP A 251 3.40 0.60 -14.67
N LEU A 252 4.55 0.59 -14.00
CA LEU A 252 5.43 1.76 -13.95
C LEU A 252 6.20 1.97 -15.26
N LEU A 253 6.48 0.89 -15.99
CA LEU A 253 7.21 0.97 -17.27
C LEU A 253 6.30 1.52 -18.38
N GLU A 254 5.06 1.04 -18.42
CA GLU A 254 4.08 1.47 -19.42
C GLU A 254 3.39 2.78 -19.02
N GLY A 255 3.37 3.10 -17.73
CA GLY A 255 2.84 4.36 -17.21
C GLY A 255 1.31 4.45 -17.19
N HIS A 256 0.60 3.32 -17.23
CA HIS A 256 -0.86 3.28 -17.21
C HIS A 256 -1.41 2.13 -16.32
N PRO A 257 -2.69 2.19 -15.92
CA PRO A 257 -3.34 1.10 -15.21
C PRO A 257 -3.57 -0.10 -16.14
N ILE A 258 -3.12 -1.28 -15.73
CA ILE A 258 -3.32 -2.54 -16.46
C ILE A 258 -4.66 -3.17 -16.07
N PHE A 259 -4.92 -3.21 -14.76
CA PHE A 259 -6.12 -3.83 -14.22
C PHE A 259 -6.92 -2.87 -13.36
N THR A 260 -8.24 -2.94 -13.48
CA THR A 260 -9.19 -2.33 -12.55
C THR A 260 -9.99 -3.46 -11.92
N LEU A 261 -9.90 -3.55 -10.59
CA LEU A 261 -10.56 -4.57 -9.79
C LEU A 261 -11.71 -3.94 -9.02
N SER A 262 -12.84 -4.62 -9.00
CA SER A 262 -14.02 -4.27 -8.21
C SER A 262 -14.49 -5.50 -7.46
N GLY A 263 -14.96 -5.32 -6.23
CA GLY A 263 -15.43 -6.44 -5.39
C GLY A 263 -15.89 -5.98 -4.03
N HIS A 264 -15.33 -4.89 -3.52
CA HIS A 264 -15.82 -4.26 -2.29
C HIS A 264 -17.12 -3.48 -2.55
N THR A 265 -18.05 -3.52 -1.59
CA THR A 265 -19.35 -2.80 -1.68
C THR A 265 -19.26 -1.35 -1.18
N GLY A 266 -18.12 -0.93 -0.70
CA GLY A 266 -17.82 0.44 -0.21
C GLY A 266 -16.41 0.85 -0.56
N GLY A 267 -15.96 1.95 0.02
CA GLY A 267 -14.59 2.43 -0.17
C GLY A 267 -13.56 1.38 0.25
N VAL A 268 -12.49 1.24 -0.52
CA VAL A 268 -11.35 0.38 -0.19
C VAL A 268 -10.32 1.23 0.55
N ASN A 269 -10.00 0.86 1.79
CA ASN A 269 -9.16 1.68 2.66
C ASN A 269 -7.70 1.22 2.70
N ALA A 270 -7.46 -0.05 2.51
CA ALA A 270 -6.13 -0.62 2.65
C ALA A 270 -5.84 -1.67 1.58
N VAL A 271 -4.60 -1.63 1.09
CA VAL A 271 -4.05 -2.61 0.16
C VAL A 271 -2.60 -2.92 0.52
N GLY A 272 -2.14 -4.12 0.19
CA GLY A 272 -0.75 -4.51 0.37
C GLY A 272 -0.41 -5.75 -0.41
N PHE A 273 0.83 -5.84 -0.89
CA PHE A 273 1.38 -7.05 -1.48
C PHE A 273 1.99 -7.95 -0.41
N SER A 274 1.99 -9.25 -0.67
CA SER A 274 2.82 -10.19 0.09
C SER A 274 4.31 -9.92 -0.18
N PRO A 275 5.21 -10.28 0.75
CA PRO A 275 6.65 -10.06 0.59
C PRO A 275 7.26 -10.68 -0.67
N ASN A 276 6.74 -11.82 -1.14
CA ASN A 276 7.17 -12.48 -2.39
C ASN A 276 6.48 -11.92 -3.65
N GLY A 277 5.40 -11.12 -3.49
CA GLY A 277 4.64 -10.56 -4.61
C GLY A 277 3.59 -11.50 -5.23
N ASP A 278 3.51 -12.78 -4.84
CA ASP A 278 2.59 -13.76 -5.43
C ASP A 278 1.12 -13.50 -5.10
N SER A 279 0.87 -12.72 -4.06
CA SER A 279 -0.47 -12.36 -3.62
C SER A 279 -0.54 -10.92 -3.13
N PHE A 280 -1.75 -10.39 -3.07
CA PHE A 280 -2.05 -9.12 -2.42
C PHE A 280 -3.38 -9.21 -1.67
N ALA A 281 -3.54 -8.35 -0.69
CA ALA A 281 -4.78 -8.26 0.06
C ALA A 281 -5.36 -6.85 -0.04
N THR A 282 -6.70 -6.77 0.04
CA THR A 282 -7.45 -5.52 0.03
C THR A 282 -8.49 -5.54 1.13
N ALA A 283 -8.77 -4.38 1.74
CA ALA A 283 -9.73 -4.28 2.81
C ALA A 283 -10.45 -2.93 2.77
N GLY A 284 -11.73 -2.91 3.18
CA GLY A 284 -12.56 -1.73 2.99
C GLY A 284 -13.62 -1.48 4.05
N ASP A 285 -14.52 -0.57 3.71
CA ASP A 285 -15.64 -0.15 4.55
C ASP A 285 -16.69 -1.26 4.73
N ASP A 286 -16.70 -2.26 3.86
CA ASP A 286 -17.56 -3.44 3.92
C ASP A 286 -17.14 -4.47 5.01
N LYS A 287 -16.09 -4.17 5.78
CA LYS A 287 -15.55 -4.99 6.88
C LYS A 287 -14.95 -6.32 6.41
N LEU A 288 -14.64 -6.44 5.13
CA LEU A 288 -14.10 -7.63 4.49
C LEU A 288 -12.63 -7.42 4.14
N VAL A 289 -11.88 -8.52 4.16
CA VAL A 289 -10.56 -8.59 3.56
C VAL A 289 -10.63 -9.58 2.40
N PHE A 290 -10.19 -9.17 1.23
CA PHE A 290 -10.02 -10.04 0.08
C PHE A 290 -8.56 -10.35 -0.11
N LEU A 291 -8.26 -11.63 -0.31
CA LEU A 291 -6.94 -12.13 -0.67
C LEU A 291 -6.96 -12.51 -2.15
N TRP A 292 -6.00 -11.98 -2.91
CA TRP A 292 -5.88 -12.15 -4.36
C TRP A 292 -4.56 -12.81 -4.73
N LYS A 293 -4.55 -13.58 -5.81
CA LYS A 293 -3.32 -14.03 -6.47
C LYS A 293 -2.94 -13.06 -7.58
N THR A 294 -1.66 -12.69 -7.67
CA THR A 294 -1.18 -11.69 -8.64
C THR A 294 -1.07 -12.21 -10.06
N ASN A 295 -0.59 -13.46 -10.24
CA ASN A 295 -0.32 -14.11 -11.53
C ASN A 295 0.66 -13.33 -12.46
N PHE A 296 1.54 -12.46 -11.88
CA PHE A 296 2.48 -11.62 -12.67
C PHE A 296 3.75 -12.38 -13.08
N THR A 297 4.09 -13.47 -12.43
CA THR A 297 5.30 -14.25 -12.68
C THR A 297 5.36 -14.89 -14.06
N GLU A 298 4.22 -15.08 -14.71
CA GLU A 298 4.16 -15.65 -16.06
C GLU A 298 4.45 -14.63 -17.16
N LEU A 299 4.31 -13.32 -16.89
CA LEU A 299 4.62 -12.25 -17.85
C LEU A 299 6.13 -12.06 -18.08
N GLN A 300 6.97 -12.48 -17.13
CA GLN A 300 8.44 -12.38 -17.26
C GLN A 300 9.06 -13.53 -18.07
N ASN A 301 8.36 -14.65 -18.25
CA ASN A 301 8.88 -15.81 -18.97
C ASN A 301 8.63 -15.76 -20.48
N ASP A 302 7.72 -14.89 -20.96
CA ASP A 302 7.42 -14.77 -22.40
C ASP A 302 8.46 -13.91 -23.16
N GLU A 303 9.37 -13.20 -22.49
CA GLU A 303 10.43 -12.43 -23.15
C GLU A 303 11.63 -13.28 -23.65
N ASN A 304 11.65 -14.60 -23.36
CA ASN A 304 12.73 -15.51 -23.75
C ASN A 304 12.38 -16.48 -24.89
N VAL A 305 11.42 -16.14 -25.76
CA VAL A 305 11.17 -16.90 -26.97
C VAL A 305 12.14 -16.45 -28.08
N PRO A 306 12.95 -17.34 -28.67
CA PRO A 306 13.90 -16.98 -29.73
C PRO A 306 13.14 -16.54 -30.97
N GLN A 307 13.47 -15.36 -31.47
CA GLN A 307 12.95 -14.80 -32.70
C GLN A 307 13.38 -15.67 -33.91
N ASN A 308 12.44 -16.35 -34.52
CA ASN A 308 12.61 -16.89 -35.88
C ASN A 308 12.05 -15.91 -36.92
N PRO A 309 12.66 -15.81 -38.11
CA PRO A 309 12.52 -14.66 -38.98
C PRO A 309 11.22 -14.61 -39.78
N VAL A 310 10.81 -13.36 -39.99
CA VAL A 310 9.73 -12.81 -40.77
C VAL A 310 9.45 -13.54 -42.09
N LYS A 311 8.16 -13.84 -42.33
CA LYS A 311 7.56 -13.86 -43.66
C LYS A 311 6.44 -12.82 -43.73
N THR A 312 6.66 -11.83 -44.56
CA THR A 312 5.72 -10.80 -44.98
C THR A 312 4.52 -11.40 -45.71
N ALA A 313 3.31 -11.09 -45.26
CA ALA A 313 2.11 -11.10 -46.09
C ALA A 313 1.10 -10.06 -45.58
N SER A 314 0.87 -9.10 -46.43
CA SER A 314 -0.14 -8.04 -46.32
C SER A 314 -1.55 -8.60 -46.46
N GLN A 315 -2.42 -8.37 -45.49
CA GLN A 315 -3.87 -8.27 -45.76
C GLN A 315 -4.56 -7.43 -44.69
N SER A 316 -5.26 -6.42 -45.15
CA SER A 316 -6.16 -5.53 -44.44
C SER A 316 -7.43 -6.26 -43.98
N SER A 317 -7.79 -6.21 -42.69
CA SER A 317 -9.14 -6.53 -42.25
C SER A 317 -9.56 -5.64 -41.09
N LYS A 318 -10.74 -5.07 -41.26
CA LYS A 318 -11.48 -4.21 -40.36
C LYS A 318 -11.68 -4.88 -39.01
N ILE A 319 -11.35 -4.19 -37.94
CA ILE A 319 -11.59 -4.68 -36.56
C ILE A 319 -12.79 -3.92 -36.00
N SER A 320 -13.86 -4.69 -35.76
CA SER A 320 -15.01 -4.29 -34.95
C SER A 320 -14.64 -4.44 -33.48
N SER A 321 -14.86 -3.39 -32.70
CA SER A 321 -14.77 -3.40 -31.25
C SER A 321 -15.81 -4.36 -30.65
N LYS A 322 -15.34 -5.47 -30.06
CA LYS A 322 -16.17 -6.30 -29.17
C LYS A 322 -15.62 -6.15 -27.76
N THR A 323 -16.38 -5.51 -26.91
CA THR A 323 -16.23 -5.58 -25.44
C THR A 323 -16.61 -7.00 -25.02
N ALA A 324 -15.64 -7.80 -24.63
CA ALA A 324 -15.90 -9.10 -24.03
C ALA A 324 -16.00 -8.94 -22.52
N THR A 325 -17.22 -8.86 -22.02
CA THR A 325 -17.55 -9.12 -20.62
C THR A 325 -17.64 -10.63 -20.45
N GLN A 326 -16.66 -11.25 -19.83
CA GLN A 326 -16.75 -12.64 -19.41
C GLN A 326 -17.24 -12.68 -17.97
N ASP A 327 -18.52 -13.06 -17.81
CA ASP A 327 -19.10 -13.44 -16.52
C ASP A 327 -18.64 -14.86 -16.17
N TRP A 328 -17.80 -14.97 -15.15
CA TRP A 328 -17.43 -16.25 -14.56
C TRP A 328 -18.30 -16.51 -13.33
N SER A 329 -19.30 -17.36 -13.48
CA SER A 329 -20.02 -17.93 -12.34
C SER A 329 -19.20 -19.05 -11.72
N LEU A 330 -18.55 -18.80 -10.60
CA LEU A 330 -18.03 -19.83 -9.71
C LEU A 330 -19.21 -20.44 -8.93
N SER A 331 -19.70 -21.57 -9.39
CA SER A 331 -20.61 -22.42 -8.64
C SER A 331 -19.90 -23.01 -7.43
N SER A 332 -20.36 -22.64 -6.24
CA SER A 332 -20.17 -23.20 -4.91
C SER A 332 -19.34 -22.41 -3.90
N VAL A 333 -19.53 -21.09 -3.76
CA VAL A 333 -19.41 -20.38 -2.46
C VAL A 333 -20.28 -19.13 -2.52
N THR A 334 -21.42 -19.18 -1.85
CA THR A 334 -22.35 -18.10 -1.47
C THR A 334 -22.23 -16.76 -2.19
N SER A 335 -23.05 -16.61 -3.19
CA SER A 335 -23.35 -15.46 -4.02
C SER A 335 -23.82 -14.22 -3.24
N LYS A 336 -22.93 -13.31 -2.86
CA LYS A 336 -23.37 -11.96 -2.47
C LYS A 336 -22.51 -10.82 -3.01
N TYR A 337 -21.37 -11.13 -3.63
CA TYR A 337 -20.44 -10.12 -4.16
C TYR A 337 -19.98 -10.53 -5.55
N GLN A 338 -20.35 -9.75 -6.56
CA GLN A 338 -19.78 -9.88 -7.90
C GLN A 338 -18.40 -9.18 -7.92
N VAL A 339 -17.38 -9.93 -8.29
CA VAL A 339 -16.02 -9.40 -8.52
C VAL A 339 -15.88 -9.17 -10.02
N THR A 340 -15.56 -7.95 -10.41
CA THR A 340 -15.32 -7.59 -11.81
C THR A 340 -13.85 -7.20 -11.98
N ILE A 341 -13.20 -7.82 -12.97
CA ILE A 341 -11.83 -7.51 -13.39
C ILE A 341 -11.90 -6.96 -14.80
N GLN A 342 -11.34 -5.79 -15.03
CA GLN A 342 -11.23 -5.18 -16.35
C GLN A 342 -9.75 -4.99 -16.70
N LYS A 343 -9.30 -5.64 -17.76
CA LYS A 343 -8.00 -5.38 -18.38
C LYS A 343 -8.15 -4.18 -19.33
N LEU A 344 -7.27 -3.20 -19.18
CA LEU A 344 -7.24 -2.04 -20.04
C LEU A 344 -6.15 -2.24 -21.10
N GLU A 345 -6.55 -2.35 -22.37
CA GLU A 345 -5.62 -2.40 -23.50
C GLU A 345 -5.42 -0.97 -24.06
N PHE A 346 -4.19 -0.47 -23.99
CA PHE A 346 -3.81 0.80 -24.58
C PHE A 346 -2.86 0.58 -25.75
N ARG A 347 -3.05 1.35 -26.82
CA ARG A 347 -2.14 1.39 -27.97
C ARG A 347 -0.92 2.25 -27.64
N ASP A 348 0.23 1.81 -28.11
CA ASP A 348 1.53 2.45 -27.97
C ASP A 348 1.53 3.96 -28.27
N ASN A 349 1.96 4.75 -27.28
CA ASN A 349 2.55 6.06 -27.51
C ASN A 349 3.69 6.29 -26.51
N CYS A 350 4.85 6.59 -27.05
CA CYS A 350 6.16 6.79 -26.43
C CYS A 350 6.15 7.32 -24.98
N ASN A 351 6.68 6.53 -24.05
CA ASN A 351 6.81 6.90 -22.66
C ASN A 351 8.30 7.12 -22.27
N PRO A 352 8.69 8.30 -21.78
CA PRO A 352 10.09 8.62 -21.45
C PRO A 352 10.69 7.79 -20.30
N ILE A 353 9.88 7.07 -19.52
CA ILE A 353 10.35 6.25 -18.39
C ILE A 353 11.14 5.01 -18.85
N ARG A 354 10.85 4.48 -20.03
CA ARG A 354 11.61 3.33 -20.60
C ARG A 354 13.13 3.56 -20.59
N TYR A 355 13.58 4.82 -20.67
CA TYR A 355 15.00 5.19 -20.70
C TYR A 355 15.62 5.33 -19.29
N MET A 356 14.86 5.75 -18.28
CA MET A 356 15.40 5.99 -16.94
C MET A 356 15.52 4.74 -16.10
N ILE A 357 14.55 3.82 -16.16
CA ILE A 357 14.56 2.59 -15.36
C ILE A 357 15.63 1.59 -15.88
N LYS A 358 15.87 1.53 -17.20
CA LYS A 358 16.96 0.72 -17.77
C LYS A 358 18.37 1.19 -17.35
N ARG A 359 18.56 2.49 -17.04
CA ARG A 359 19.85 3.01 -16.57
C ARG A 359 20.13 2.77 -15.08
N SER A 360 19.10 2.55 -14.25
CA SER A 360 19.30 2.26 -12.82
C SER A 360 19.52 0.76 -12.52
N ALA A 361 19.25 -0.13 -13.49
CA ALA A 361 19.50 -1.57 -13.37
C ALA A 361 20.92 -2.00 -13.83
N SER A 362 21.75 -1.07 -14.29
CA SER A 362 23.12 -1.32 -14.79
C SER A 362 24.22 -0.63 -13.98
N PHE A 363 23.98 -0.39 -12.67
CA PHE A 363 25.01 -0.01 -11.71
C PHE A 363 24.91 -0.83 -10.44
#